data_3821a4f02f81862645bfa03e4aa13392
#
_entry.id   3821a4f02f81862645bfa03e4aa13392
#
_cell.length_a   1.000
_cell.length_b   1.000
_cell.length_c   1.000
_cell.angle_alpha   90.00
_cell.angle_beta   90.00
_cell.angle_gamma   90.00
#
_symmetry.space_group_name_H-M   'P 1'
#
loop_
_entity.id
_entity.type
_entity.pdbx_description
1 polymer ?
#
loop_
_entity_poly.entity_id
_entity_poly.type
_entity_poly.pdbx_seq_one_letter_code
_entity_poly.pdbx_strand_id
1 'polypeptide(L)'
;MGKTAWVAGANGLIGSHLVSLLNQHPAYERVVAFVRSPSSASWAKLPKVEQWPVNYRELSAPEPKKVDDIFCALGSTTRKTPNKEAYYEIDVTFPLNVARLGLQNGARYYGLVSAHGAKVKAF
;
A
#
# COMPACT_ATOMS: atom_id res chain seq x y z
N MET A 1 6.13 -13.61 17.95
CA MET A 1 5.14 -13.56 16.88
C MET A 1 5.37 -12.35 15.99
N GLY A 2 5.28 -12.55 14.71
CA GLY A 2 5.60 -11.52 13.74
C GLY A 2 4.48 -10.54 13.49
N LYS A 3 4.85 -9.41 12.91
CA LYS A 3 3.90 -8.37 12.52
C LYS A 3 3.35 -8.63 11.13
N THR A 4 2.21 -8.04 10.85
CA THR A 4 1.63 -7.98 9.50
C THR A 4 1.79 -6.57 8.95
N ALA A 5 2.30 -6.48 7.72
CA ALA A 5 2.41 -5.23 6.98
C ALA A 5 1.46 -5.24 5.79
N TRP A 6 0.85 -4.09 5.51
CA TRP A 6 0.12 -3.86 4.26
C TRP A 6 0.92 -2.88 3.40
N VAL A 7 1.00 -3.18 2.11
CA VAL A 7 1.63 -2.29 1.13
C VAL A 7 0.60 -1.93 0.07
N ALA A 8 0.19 -0.67 0.03
CA ALA A 8 -0.66 -0.15 -1.02
C ALA A 8 0.21 0.34 -2.18
N GLY A 9 -0.23 0.10 -3.41
CA GLY A 9 0.57 0.43 -4.58
C GLY A 9 1.71 -0.55 -4.85
N ALA A 10 1.51 -1.82 -4.50
CA ALA A 10 2.54 -2.84 -4.57
C ALA A 10 3.07 -3.11 -5.99
N ASN A 11 2.28 -2.84 -7.03
CA ASN A 11 2.71 -3.00 -8.42
C ASN A 11 3.65 -1.88 -8.90
N GLY A 12 3.75 -0.77 -8.16
CA GLY A 12 4.63 0.32 -8.51
C GLY A 12 6.09 0.00 -8.21
N LEU A 13 7.01 0.83 -8.72
CA LEU A 13 8.43 0.64 -8.52
C LEU A 13 8.81 0.65 -7.03
N ILE A 14 8.36 1.65 -6.30
CA ILE A 14 8.66 1.77 -4.87
C ILE A 14 7.90 0.71 -4.06
N GLY A 15 6.61 0.52 -4.37
CA GLY A 15 5.78 -0.45 -3.66
C GLY A 15 6.30 -1.87 -3.77
N SER A 16 6.71 -2.31 -4.96
CA SER A 16 7.25 -3.65 -5.14
C SER A 16 8.59 -3.83 -4.41
N HIS A 17 9.40 -2.79 -4.37
CA HIS A 17 10.66 -2.82 -3.64
C HIS A 17 10.42 -2.93 -2.12
N LEU A 18 9.44 -2.18 -1.62
CA LEU A 18 9.03 -2.29 -0.21
C LEU A 18 8.56 -3.68 0.14
N VAL A 19 7.74 -4.30 -0.71
CA VAL A 19 7.27 -5.67 -0.49
C VAL A 19 8.46 -6.62 -0.34
N SER A 20 9.45 -6.51 -1.20
CA SER A 20 10.64 -7.35 -1.14
C SER A 20 11.44 -7.13 0.15
N LEU A 21 11.62 -5.89 0.56
CA LEU A 21 12.33 -5.56 1.79
C LEU A 21 11.58 -6.08 3.03
N LEU A 22 10.28 -5.91 3.07
CA LEU A 22 9.48 -6.40 4.19
C LEU A 22 9.47 -7.92 4.27
N ASN A 23 9.46 -8.60 3.13
CA ASN A 23 9.55 -10.05 3.11
C ASN A 23 10.86 -10.56 3.73
N GLN A 24 11.94 -9.80 3.59
CA GLN A 24 13.24 -10.17 4.16
C GLN A 24 13.38 -9.76 5.63
N HIS A 25 12.51 -8.89 6.11
CA HIS A 25 12.65 -8.33 7.46
C HIS A 25 12.09 -9.30 8.50
N PRO A 26 12.89 -9.67 9.51
CA PRO A 26 12.46 -10.68 10.50
C PRO A 26 11.29 -10.26 11.39
N ALA A 27 11.01 -8.96 11.50
CA ALA A 27 9.89 -8.48 12.29
C ALA A 27 8.53 -8.78 11.67
N TYR A 28 8.48 -9.06 10.38
CA TYR A 28 7.23 -9.32 9.67
C TYR A 28 7.09 -10.78 9.32
N GLU A 29 5.94 -11.34 9.65
CA GLU A 29 5.59 -12.71 9.26
C GLU A 29 4.67 -12.76 8.05
N ARG A 30 4.01 -11.62 7.73
CA ARG A 30 3.04 -11.55 6.65
C ARG A 30 3.10 -10.17 6.00
N VAL A 31 3.12 -10.16 4.68
CA VAL A 31 3.08 -8.93 3.89
C VAL A 31 1.90 -9.03 2.93
N VAL A 32 0.94 -8.14 3.07
CA VAL A 32 -0.23 -8.08 2.20
C VAL A 32 -0.01 -6.98 1.17
N ALA A 33 0.01 -7.37 -0.09
CA ALA A 33 0.22 -6.47 -1.20
C ALA A 33 -1.12 -6.09 -1.83
N PHE A 34 -1.50 -4.83 -1.70
CA PHE A 34 -2.71 -4.30 -2.33
C PHE A 34 -2.41 -4.02 -3.80
N VAL A 35 -3.15 -4.64 -4.68
CA VAL A 35 -2.98 -4.52 -6.13
C VAL A 35 -4.34 -4.28 -6.78
N ARG A 36 -4.36 -3.57 -7.91
CA ARG A 36 -5.60 -3.46 -8.70
C ARG A 36 -5.84 -4.76 -9.44
N SER A 37 -4.78 -5.37 -9.94
CA SER A 37 -4.82 -6.66 -10.63
C SER A 37 -3.69 -7.52 -10.11
N PRO A 38 -3.89 -8.83 -9.96
CA PRO A 38 -2.82 -9.71 -9.52
C PRO A 38 -1.59 -9.63 -10.43
N SER A 39 -0.42 -9.67 -9.81
CA SER A 39 0.86 -9.62 -10.51
C SER A 39 1.49 -11.00 -10.54
N SER A 40 2.20 -11.31 -11.64
CA SER A 40 3.04 -12.51 -11.75
C SER A 40 4.52 -12.19 -11.56
N ALA A 41 4.86 -10.96 -11.16
CA ALA A 41 6.24 -10.56 -10.92
C ALA A 41 6.87 -11.34 -9.77
N SER A 42 8.20 -11.37 -9.72
CA SER A 42 8.93 -12.15 -8.73
C SER A 42 8.60 -11.76 -7.28
N TRP A 43 8.39 -10.47 -7.01
CA TRP A 43 8.04 -10.01 -5.67
C TRP A 43 6.73 -10.60 -5.16
N ALA A 44 5.80 -10.88 -6.06
CA ALA A 44 4.48 -11.40 -5.71
C ALA A 44 4.52 -12.89 -5.30
N LYS A 45 5.63 -13.56 -5.57
CA LYS A 45 5.81 -14.99 -5.28
C LYS A 45 6.66 -15.24 -4.03
N LEU A 46 7.05 -14.19 -3.32
CA LEU A 46 7.86 -14.33 -2.11
C LEU A 46 7.06 -14.98 -0.98
N PRO A 47 7.71 -15.74 -0.10
CA PRO A 47 7.01 -16.62 0.84
C PRO A 47 6.02 -15.95 1.78
N LYS A 48 6.29 -14.72 2.22
CA LYS A 48 5.41 -14.01 3.16
C LYS A 48 4.34 -13.17 2.46
N VAL A 49 4.40 -13.06 1.14
CA VAL A 49 3.59 -12.12 0.38
C VAL A 49 2.27 -12.74 -0.03
N GLU A 50 1.20 -12.00 0.24
CA GLU A 50 -0.16 -12.32 -0.17
C GLU A 50 -0.71 -11.13 -0.94
N GLN A 51 -1.26 -11.37 -2.11
CA GLN A 51 -1.86 -10.32 -2.91
C GLN A 51 -3.35 -10.17 -2.59
N TRP A 52 -3.77 -8.92 -2.38
CA TRP A 52 -5.19 -8.59 -2.29
C TRP A 52 -5.56 -7.69 -3.48
N PRO A 53 -6.30 -8.21 -4.46
CA PRO A 53 -6.89 -7.35 -5.47
C PRO A 53 -7.92 -6.43 -4.79
N VAL A 54 -7.76 -5.12 -4.99
CA VAL A 54 -8.61 -4.12 -4.31
C VAL A 54 -9.09 -3.06 -5.27
N ASN A 55 -10.22 -2.46 -4.92
CA ASN A 55 -10.68 -1.22 -5.51
C ASN A 55 -10.48 -0.12 -4.45
N TYR A 56 -9.57 0.81 -4.71
CA TYR A 56 -9.24 1.84 -3.73
C TYR A 56 -10.39 2.82 -3.45
N ARG A 57 -11.38 2.89 -4.32
CA ARG A 57 -12.56 3.73 -4.10
C ARG A 57 -13.55 3.08 -3.13
N GLU A 58 -13.59 1.75 -3.10
CA GLU A 58 -14.48 0.98 -2.24
C GLU A 58 -13.67 -0.06 -1.48
N LEU A 59 -12.75 0.44 -0.67
CA LEU A 59 -11.77 -0.41 -0.03
C LEU A 59 -12.35 -1.12 1.18
N SER A 60 -12.23 -2.46 1.19
CA SER A 60 -12.61 -3.28 2.32
C SER A 60 -11.64 -4.45 2.45
N ALA A 61 -11.40 -4.89 3.68
CA ALA A 61 -10.60 -6.08 3.90
C ALA A 61 -11.46 -7.33 3.58
N PRO A 62 -10.89 -8.32 2.88
CA PRO A 62 -11.62 -9.57 2.62
C PRO A 62 -12.06 -10.28 3.88
N GLU A 63 -11.28 -10.15 4.93
CA GLU A 63 -11.57 -10.69 6.27
C GLU A 63 -11.09 -9.70 7.32
N PRO A 64 -11.73 -9.67 8.51
CA PRO A 64 -11.19 -8.88 9.60
C PRO A 64 -9.83 -9.47 10.00
N LYS A 65 -8.77 -8.85 9.57
CA LYS A 65 -7.41 -9.29 9.89
C LYS A 65 -6.63 -8.13 10.47
N LYS A 66 -5.98 -8.41 11.58
CA LYS A 66 -5.13 -7.41 12.21
C LYS A 66 -3.97 -7.03 11.29
N VAL A 67 -3.72 -5.75 11.18
CA VAL A 67 -2.51 -5.20 10.57
C VAL A 67 -1.76 -4.37 11.61
N ASP A 68 -0.46 -4.40 11.55
CA ASP A 68 0.38 -3.61 12.46
C ASP A 68 0.89 -2.35 11.80
N ASP A 69 1.49 -2.48 10.62
CA ASP A 69 2.13 -1.37 9.92
C ASP A 69 1.63 -1.30 8.48
N ILE A 70 1.40 -0.08 8.01
CA ILE A 70 0.95 0.17 6.65
C ILE A 70 1.96 1.05 5.94
N PHE A 71 2.27 0.68 4.71
CA PHE A 71 3.13 1.46 3.83
C PHE A 71 2.34 1.78 2.57
N CYS A 72 2.13 3.06 2.31
CA CYS A 72 1.38 3.49 1.14
C CYS A 72 2.33 4.10 0.13
N ALA A 73 2.45 3.44 -1.02
CA ALA A 73 3.26 3.90 -2.14
C ALA A 73 2.38 4.23 -3.35
N LEU A 74 1.15 4.63 -3.08
CA LEU A 74 0.25 5.12 -4.12
C LEU A 74 0.66 6.53 -4.52
N GLY A 75 0.70 6.77 -5.79
CA GLY A 75 0.98 8.06 -6.35
C GLY A 75 0.87 7.99 -7.85
N SER A 76 0.76 9.13 -8.48
CA SER A 76 0.76 9.21 -9.93
C SER A 76 1.67 10.32 -10.39
N THR A 77 2.13 10.20 -11.63
CA THR A 77 2.81 11.30 -12.29
C THR A 77 1.79 12.07 -13.11
N THR A 78 2.06 13.36 -13.34
CA THR A 78 1.19 14.18 -14.17
C THR A 78 1.03 13.61 -15.58
N ARG A 79 2.02 12.86 -16.07
CA ARG A 79 1.95 12.21 -17.38
C ARG A 79 0.91 11.11 -17.48
N LYS A 80 0.71 10.39 -16.38
CA LYS A 80 -0.20 9.25 -16.33
C LYS A 80 -1.60 9.62 -15.88
N THR A 81 -1.77 10.83 -15.35
CA THR A 81 -3.03 11.26 -14.77
C THR A 81 -3.68 12.30 -15.68
N PRO A 82 -4.86 12.00 -16.25
CA PRO A 82 -5.46 12.84 -17.28
C PRO A 82 -5.99 14.19 -16.77
N ASN A 83 -6.28 14.31 -15.47
CA ASN A 83 -6.83 15.55 -14.92
C ASN A 83 -6.56 15.67 -13.43
N LYS A 84 -6.85 16.86 -12.88
CA LYS A 84 -6.61 17.15 -11.46
C LYS A 84 -7.44 16.30 -10.52
N GLU A 85 -8.66 15.96 -10.90
CA GLU A 85 -9.54 15.15 -10.06
C GLU A 85 -8.99 13.75 -9.88
N ALA A 86 -8.55 13.12 -10.96
CA ALA A 86 -7.93 11.80 -10.91
C ALA A 86 -6.61 11.84 -10.13
N TYR A 87 -5.83 12.90 -10.31
CA TYR A 87 -4.59 13.08 -9.56
C TYR A 87 -4.86 13.18 -8.06
N TYR A 88 -5.82 14.01 -7.68
CA TYR A 88 -6.22 14.16 -6.28
C TYR A 88 -6.68 12.85 -5.68
N GLU A 89 -7.47 12.10 -6.42
CA GLU A 89 -7.98 10.81 -5.99
C GLU A 89 -6.83 9.85 -5.64
N ILE A 90 -5.85 9.75 -6.52
CA ILE A 90 -4.71 8.84 -6.31
C ILE A 90 -3.80 9.33 -5.18
N ASP A 91 -3.54 10.64 -5.11
CA ASP A 91 -2.58 11.19 -4.15
C ASP A 91 -3.18 11.43 -2.75
N VAL A 92 -4.48 11.60 -2.65
CA VAL A 92 -5.13 11.96 -1.38
C VAL A 92 -6.20 10.97 -0.98
N THR A 93 -7.19 10.76 -1.84
CA THR A 93 -8.38 9.96 -1.49
C THR A 93 -8.02 8.49 -1.25
N PHE A 94 -7.28 7.87 -2.15
CA PHE A 94 -6.91 6.46 -2.00
C PHE A 94 -5.99 6.21 -0.80
N PRO A 95 -4.93 7.00 -0.59
CA PRO A 95 -4.12 6.85 0.62
C PRO A 95 -4.92 7.03 1.91
N LEU A 96 -5.86 7.95 1.94
CA LEU A 96 -6.73 8.15 3.09
C LEU A 96 -7.64 6.94 3.33
N ASN A 97 -8.20 6.36 2.28
CA ASN A 97 -9.02 5.16 2.38
C ASN A 97 -8.22 3.98 2.94
N VAL A 98 -6.97 3.82 2.52
CA VAL A 98 -6.07 2.80 3.06
C VAL A 98 -5.81 3.03 4.55
N ALA A 99 -5.57 4.27 4.94
CA ALA A 99 -5.33 4.62 6.34
C ALA A 99 -6.56 4.32 7.22
N ARG A 100 -7.75 4.65 6.73
CA ARG A 100 -9.00 4.36 7.45
C ARG A 100 -9.23 2.87 7.64
N LEU A 101 -9.04 2.10 6.57
CA LEU A 101 -9.19 0.65 6.65
C LEU A 101 -8.18 0.06 7.62
N GLY A 102 -6.94 0.52 7.57
CA GLY A 102 -5.90 0.06 8.48
C GLY A 102 -6.21 0.37 9.92
N LEU A 103 -6.71 1.57 10.20
CA LEU A 103 -7.10 1.96 11.55
C LEU A 103 -8.21 1.06 12.10
N GLN A 104 -9.19 0.73 11.27
CA GLN A 104 -10.26 -0.20 11.63
C GLN A 104 -9.75 -1.61 11.93
N ASN A 105 -8.59 -1.97 11.40
CA ASN A 105 -7.97 -3.30 11.56
C ASN A 105 -6.76 -3.28 12.48
N GLY A 106 -6.61 -2.24 13.29
CA GLY A 106 -5.64 -2.20 14.37
C GLY A 106 -4.26 -1.67 14.03
N ALA A 107 -4.10 -1.00 12.89
CA ALA A 107 -2.82 -0.44 12.48
C ALA A 107 -2.32 0.58 13.50
N ARG A 108 -1.02 0.52 13.80
CA ARG A 108 -0.33 1.43 14.69
C ARG A 108 0.61 2.39 13.95
N TYR A 109 1.00 2.04 12.73
CA TYR A 109 1.91 2.83 11.93
C TYR A 109 1.37 2.97 10.52
N TYR A 110 1.51 4.16 9.97
CA TYR A 110 1.17 4.45 8.59
C TYR A 110 2.26 5.32 7.96
N GLY A 111 2.98 4.76 7.01
CA GLY A 111 4.00 5.47 6.27
C GLY A 111 3.52 5.79 4.86
N LEU A 112 3.57 7.05 4.48
CA LEU A 112 3.21 7.49 3.15
C LEU A 112 4.48 7.87 2.38
N VAL A 113 4.67 7.25 1.22
CA VAL A 113 5.77 7.58 0.33
C VAL A 113 5.27 8.63 -0.66
N SER A 114 5.90 9.80 -0.62
CA SER A 114 5.59 10.89 -1.55
C SER A 114 6.45 10.82 -2.80
N ALA A 115 5.91 11.33 -3.89
CA ALA A 115 6.68 11.49 -5.11
C ALA A 115 7.83 12.48 -4.90
N HIS A 116 8.92 12.29 -5.66
CA HIS A 116 10.03 13.23 -5.65
C HIS A 116 9.54 14.65 -6.00
N GLY A 117 9.96 15.62 -5.22
CA GLY A 117 9.54 17.01 -5.40
C GLY A 117 8.20 17.35 -4.74
N ALA A 118 7.49 16.39 -4.18
CA ALA A 118 6.30 16.68 -3.42
C ALA A 118 6.68 17.40 -2.12
N LYS A 119 5.91 18.44 -1.78
CA LYS A 119 6.14 19.13 -0.51
C LYS A 119 5.59 18.28 0.62
N VAL A 120 6.41 18.07 1.65
CA VAL A 120 5.94 17.41 2.85
C VAL A 120 5.00 18.35 3.57
N LYS A 121 3.76 17.93 3.73
CA LYS A 121 2.83 18.64 4.58
C LYS A 121 2.76 17.89 5.90
N ALA A 122 2.95 18.62 7.00
CA ALA A 122 2.76 18.04 8.31
C ALA A 122 1.30 17.61 8.47
N PHE A 123 1.13 16.45 8.97
CA PHE A 123 -0.20 15.95 9.30
C PHE A 123 -0.54 16.31 10.73
#